data_17e07ddd1f73d19029598cd76fed0efd
#
_entry.id   17e07ddd1f73d19029598cd76fed0efd
#
_cell.length_a   1.000
_cell.length_b   1.000
_cell.length_c   1.000
_cell.angle_alpha   90.00
_cell.angle_beta   90.00
_cell.angle_gamma   90.00
#
_symmetry.space_group_name_H-M   'P 1'
#
loop_
_entity.id
_entity.type
_entity.pdbx_description
1 polymer ?
#
loop_
_entity_poly.entity_id
_entity_poly.type
_entity_poly.pdbx_seq_one_letter_code
_entity_poly.pdbx_strand_id
1 'polypeptide(L)'
;MKPNCLWVSSVYQRDISEVADDLGDVYWHSNTVGPVLFSQALEQALKLSNFDLAVEVGAHPALKGPASQVIQSTVGSTLPYTGILSRGLDDVEAFSEGLNYVWAHISHAVVDFAAYDRLCNASAPAPKILKGLPSYPWNHERAFWHESRTSRAFRHRCRHHELLGIRNSLFSEDQVSWKTHLVPNDLPWILEHRIQGQIIFPAAGYISSAFEAGREVATGESLKSIELTDFVFGQPLIFESEEARAEVVISLTEIRRDAYSVKARFGYYSIAKQGSGPMSLNASAQLSMMLGSPNTEDWQPASIVRCGLVEVDHDRFYNSIASCGYHYDGQFKALTSIQRRMDVATGLIQVPRASSVSRLMVHPITLDATMHSILAAYCYPGDGRLRSVALPIKVSKMIINPTSAISSSREPSLRFVSHSVEDEKHSGGNVDVYTSDGSKAILRLEGLSTKAMIPVKSEDDVHMFSETVWGPASPVLTKDLTKTARISRGAHDGAENIQQAAAFVQQMTHRYPAMNILE
;
A
#
# COMPACT_ATOMS: atom_id res chain seq x y z
N MET A 1 29.01 39.40 -11.22
CA MET A 1 28.38 38.18 -10.68
C MET A 1 27.20 38.62 -9.84
N LYS A 2 25.99 38.21 -10.18
CA LYS A 2 24.84 38.46 -9.28
C LYS A 2 25.08 37.62 -8.02
N PRO A 3 25.01 38.20 -6.82
CA PRO A 3 25.17 37.42 -5.59
C PRO A 3 24.04 36.40 -5.49
N ASN A 4 24.38 35.15 -5.16
CA ASN A 4 23.39 34.09 -4.88
C ASN A 4 22.69 34.27 -3.52
N CYS A 5 22.69 35.47 -2.97
CA CYS A 5 22.11 35.78 -1.67
C CYS A 5 21.31 37.10 -1.74
N LEU A 6 20.26 37.17 -0.93
CA LEU A 6 19.52 38.40 -0.71
C LEU A 6 20.37 39.36 0.12
N TRP A 7 20.38 40.64 -0.31
CA TRP A 7 21.08 41.69 0.42
C TRP A 7 20.08 42.78 0.82
N VAL A 8 19.71 42.81 2.08
CA VAL A 8 18.84 43.83 2.65
C VAL A 8 19.72 44.93 3.28
N SER A 9 19.60 46.14 2.76
CA SER A 9 20.41 47.28 3.17
C SER A 9 19.83 47.97 4.42
N SER A 10 20.68 48.21 5.43
CA SER A 10 20.36 49.04 6.60
C SER A 10 20.40 50.55 6.27
N VAL A 11 20.86 50.94 5.07
CA VAL A 11 20.81 52.32 4.58
C VAL A 11 19.45 52.59 3.95
N TYR A 12 18.96 51.66 3.11
CA TYR A 12 17.74 51.84 2.30
C TYR A 12 16.52 51.06 2.78
N GLN A 13 16.66 50.24 3.80
CA GLN A 13 15.62 49.37 4.39
C GLN A 13 14.92 48.46 3.36
N ARG A 14 15.61 48.04 2.31
CA ARG A 14 15.07 47.21 1.23
C ARG A 14 16.10 46.26 0.69
N ASP A 15 15.63 45.24 -0.02
CA ASP A 15 16.48 44.37 -0.82
C ASP A 15 17.15 45.19 -1.95
N ILE A 16 18.47 45.08 -2.01
CA ILE A 16 19.30 45.73 -3.04
C ILE A 16 20.10 44.67 -3.83
N SER A 17 19.74 43.42 -3.79
CA SER A 17 20.46 42.32 -4.43
C SER A 17 20.61 42.49 -5.93
N GLU A 18 19.60 43.08 -6.59
CA GLU A 18 19.63 43.35 -8.04
C GLU A 18 20.48 44.57 -8.43
N VAL A 19 20.70 45.50 -7.52
CA VAL A 19 21.44 46.78 -7.74
C VAL A 19 22.77 46.78 -6.99
N ALA A 20 23.24 45.65 -6.50
CA ALA A 20 24.49 45.53 -5.74
C ALA A 20 25.74 45.92 -6.54
N ASP A 21 25.67 45.93 -7.86
CA ASP A 21 26.77 46.40 -8.73
C ASP A 21 26.90 47.95 -8.76
N ASP A 22 25.92 48.70 -8.22
CA ASP A 22 25.83 50.14 -8.26
C ASP A 22 26.09 50.79 -6.87
N LEU A 23 26.90 50.12 -6.04
CA LEU A 23 27.31 50.61 -4.71
C LEU A 23 28.41 51.68 -4.86
N GLY A 24 28.07 52.76 -5.53
CA GLY A 24 28.93 53.88 -5.74
C GLY A 24 29.03 54.82 -4.54
N ASP A 25 29.61 56.00 -4.78
CA ASP A 25 29.84 57.04 -3.80
C ASP A 25 28.57 57.50 -3.07
N VAL A 26 27.43 57.51 -3.77
CA VAL A 26 26.13 57.90 -3.20
C VAL A 26 25.69 56.95 -2.09
N TYR A 27 25.88 55.65 -2.27
CA TYR A 27 25.55 54.70 -1.23
C TYR A 27 26.42 54.89 0.03
N TRP A 28 27.72 55.01 -0.17
CA TRP A 28 28.66 55.18 0.95
C TRP A 28 28.54 56.53 1.64
N HIS A 29 28.23 57.59 0.89
CA HIS A 29 27.86 58.87 1.46
C HIS A 29 26.60 58.74 2.34
N SER A 30 25.54 58.12 1.83
CA SER A 30 24.29 57.91 2.57
C SER A 30 24.51 57.04 3.82
N ASN A 31 25.36 56.03 3.72
CA ASN A 31 25.74 55.21 4.85
C ASN A 31 26.50 55.97 5.93
N THR A 32 27.29 56.99 5.57
CA THR A 32 28.09 57.76 6.50
C THR A 32 27.29 58.86 7.20
N VAL A 33 26.38 59.50 6.49
CA VAL A 33 25.62 60.67 7.00
C VAL A 33 24.23 60.31 7.52
N GLY A 34 23.68 59.18 7.09
CA GLY A 34 22.35 58.73 7.45
C GLY A 34 22.31 57.87 8.74
N PRO A 35 21.12 57.69 9.32
CA PRO A 35 20.94 56.77 10.43
C PRO A 35 21.11 55.31 9.99
N VAL A 36 21.65 54.46 10.85
CA VAL A 36 21.71 53.01 10.63
C VAL A 36 20.36 52.41 10.95
N LEU A 37 19.63 51.98 9.94
CA LEU A 37 18.28 51.44 10.08
C LEU A 37 18.31 49.93 10.22
N PHE A 38 19.06 49.45 11.20
CA PHE A 38 19.33 48.02 11.41
C PHE A 38 18.07 47.20 11.67
N SER A 39 17.23 47.65 12.61
CA SER A 39 16.00 46.90 12.99
C SER A 39 15.07 46.74 11.80
N GLN A 40 14.87 47.83 11.04
CA GLN A 40 14.00 47.83 9.87
C GLN A 40 14.52 46.91 8.75
N ALA A 41 15.84 46.93 8.53
CA ALA A 41 16.47 46.03 7.55
C ALA A 41 16.32 44.58 7.95
N LEU A 42 16.51 44.26 9.25
CA LEU A 42 16.34 42.91 9.75
C LEU A 42 14.87 42.45 9.67
N GLU A 43 13.91 43.29 10.01
CA GLU A 43 12.48 43.00 9.83
C GLU A 43 12.14 42.69 8.35
N GLN A 44 12.70 43.45 7.43
CA GLN A 44 12.50 43.19 5.99
C GLN A 44 13.12 41.86 5.56
N ALA A 45 14.32 41.55 6.01
CA ALA A 45 14.95 40.28 5.73
C ALA A 45 14.08 39.09 6.22
N LEU A 46 13.57 39.15 7.45
CA LEU A 46 12.71 38.15 8.06
C LEU A 46 11.35 37.98 7.35
N LYS A 47 10.86 39.03 6.66
CA LYS A 47 9.64 38.92 5.84
C LYS A 47 9.89 38.32 4.46
N LEU A 48 11.11 38.42 3.94
CA LEU A 48 11.48 37.92 2.61
C LEU A 48 11.81 36.42 2.61
N SER A 49 12.30 35.87 3.72
CA SER A 49 12.70 34.47 3.81
C SER A 49 12.64 33.94 5.23
N ASN A 50 12.51 32.62 5.37
CA ASN A 50 12.69 31.94 6.64
C ASN A 50 14.18 31.64 6.87
N PHE A 51 14.63 31.75 8.11
CA PHE A 51 16.01 31.50 8.50
C PHE A 51 16.06 30.49 9.64
N ASP A 52 17.05 29.61 9.60
CA ASP A 52 17.30 28.61 10.64
C ASP A 52 18.37 29.07 11.65
N LEU A 53 19.21 30.03 11.25
CA LEU A 53 20.34 30.52 12.04
C LEU A 53 20.69 31.95 11.61
N ALA A 54 21.09 32.77 12.58
CA ALA A 54 21.70 34.08 12.36
C ALA A 54 23.19 34.04 12.74
N VAL A 55 24.05 34.58 11.86
CA VAL A 55 25.50 34.66 12.09
C VAL A 55 25.93 36.12 11.96
N GLU A 56 26.51 36.67 13.04
CA GLU A 56 27.08 38.01 13.03
C GLU A 56 28.54 37.95 12.59
N VAL A 57 28.84 38.61 11.48
CA VAL A 57 30.21 38.74 10.97
C VAL A 57 30.77 40.08 11.45
N GLY A 58 31.59 40.02 12.48
CA GLY A 58 32.20 41.22 13.11
C GLY A 58 33.22 40.80 14.19
N ALA A 59 33.91 41.80 14.74
CA ALA A 59 34.93 41.56 15.77
C ALA A 59 34.36 41.11 17.13
N HIS A 60 33.06 41.26 17.33
CA HIS A 60 32.33 40.84 18.52
C HIS A 60 30.82 40.86 18.23
N PRO A 61 30.04 39.92 18.76
CA PRO A 61 28.59 39.87 18.51
C PRO A 61 27.83 40.95 19.31
N ALA A 62 28.07 42.21 18.97
CA ALA A 62 27.51 43.36 19.65
C ALA A 62 26.01 43.56 19.33
N LEU A 63 25.56 43.04 18.19
CA LEU A 63 24.17 43.17 17.71
C LEU A 63 23.28 42.02 18.17
N LYS A 64 23.82 41.00 18.88
CA LYS A 64 23.06 39.83 19.33
C LYS A 64 21.78 40.21 20.09
N GLY A 65 21.87 41.14 21.04
CA GLY A 65 20.74 41.59 21.86
C GLY A 65 19.65 42.26 21.00
N PRO A 66 19.98 43.36 20.29
CA PRO A 66 19.05 44.04 19.40
C PRO A 66 18.46 43.11 18.31
N ALA A 67 19.29 42.28 17.69
CA ALA A 67 18.83 41.34 16.66
C ALA A 67 17.84 40.32 17.22
N SER A 68 18.13 39.72 18.36
CA SER A 68 17.23 38.76 19.02
C SER A 68 15.87 39.36 19.37
N GLN A 69 15.84 40.64 19.80
CA GLN A 69 14.59 41.34 20.08
C GLN A 69 13.76 41.54 18.81
N VAL A 70 14.38 41.96 17.71
CA VAL A 70 13.69 42.16 16.42
C VAL A 70 13.19 40.81 15.89
N ILE A 71 14.00 39.76 15.96
CA ILE A 71 13.61 38.39 15.56
C ILE A 71 12.38 37.95 16.35
N GLN A 72 12.44 38.05 17.67
CA GLN A 72 11.34 37.64 18.56
C GLN A 72 10.06 38.43 18.29
N SER A 73 10.16 39.74 18.03
CA SER A 73 8.99 40.59 17.76
C SER A 73 8.40 40.33 16.37
N THR A 74 9.21 39.95 15.38
CA THR A 74 8.78 39.77 13.99
C THR A 74 8.27 38.37 13.70
N VAL A 75 8.99 37.35 14.20
CA VAL A 75 8.70 35.93 13.91
C VAL A 75 7.93 35.25 15.05
N GLY A 76 7.96 35.82 16.27
CA GLY A 76 7.29 35.25 17.44
C GLY A 76 8.06 34.10 18.10
N SER A 77 9.27 33.77 17.60
CA SER A 77 10.13 32.70 18.11
C SER A 77 11.59 33.17 18.18
N THR A 78 12.41 32.47 18.95
CA THR A 78 13.86 32.71 18.98
C THR A 78 14.55 31.99 17.84
N LEU A 79 15.56 32.64 17.25
CA LEU A 79 16.45 32.07 16.25
C LEU A 79 17.82 31.82 16.88
N PRO A 80 18.48 30.66 16.64
CA PRO A 80 19.86 30.44 17.04
C PRO A 80 20.75 31.57 16.50
N TYR A 81 21.67 32.08 17.32
CA TYR A 81 22.49 33.23 16.99
C TYR A 81 23.91 33.06 17.45
N THR A 82 24.90 33.24 16.58
CA THR A 82 26.32 33.22 16.89
C THR A 82 27.08 34.37 16.26
N GLY A 83 28.21 34.74 16.84
CA GLY A 83 29.22 35.62 16.22
C GLY A 83 30.36 34.80 15.63
N ILE A 84 31.07 35.37 14.68
CA ILE A 84 32.28 34.75 14.09
C ILE A 84 33.50 34.97 14.96
N LEU A 85 33.67 36.18 15.54
CA LEU A 85 34.74 36.51 16.44
C LEU A 85 34.20 37.01 17.78
N SER A 86 35.04 36.97 18.83
CA SER A 86 34.64 37.40 20.17
C SER A 86 35.79 38.12 20.84
N ARG A 87 35.54 39.32 21.37
CA ARG A 87 36.54 40.09 22.10
C ARG A 87 37.04 39.31 23.30
N GLY A 88 38.34 39.20 23.44
CA GLY A 88 39.01 38.54 24.57
C GLY A 88 39.28 37.05 24.36
N LEU A 89 38.87 36.48 23.26
CA LEU A 89 39.27 35.15 22.81
C LEU A 89 40.30 35.24 21.68
N ASP A 90 41.07 34.18 21.50
CA ASP A 90 41.92 34.00 20.33
C ASP A 90 41.04 33.92 19.07
N ASP A 91 41.49 34.55 17.97
CA ASP A 91 40.70 34.64 16.74
C ASP A 91 40.41 33.27 16.12
N VAL A 92 41.34 32.33 16.19
CA VAL A 92 41.18 30.96 15.66
C VAL A 92 40.19 30.19 16.54
N GLU A 93 40.29 30.35 17.87
CA GLU A 93 39.38 29.73 18.82
C GLU A 93 37.95 30.25 18.62
N ALA A 94 37.77 31.57 18.60
CA ALA A 94 36.44 32.19 18.40
C ALA A 94 35.79 31.81 17.05
N PHE A 95 36.59 31.80 15.98
CA PHE A 95 36.13 31.41 14.67
C PHE A 95 35.74 29.91 14.62
N SER A 96 36.53 29.06 15.25
CA SER A 96 36.25 27.63 15.37
C SER A 96 34.95 27.35 16.14
N GLU A 97 34.71 28.10 17.23
CA GLU A 97 33.45 28.04 17.99
C GLU A 97 32.26 28.47 17.13
N GLY A 98 32.40 29.55 16.36
CA GLY A 98 31.38 30.00 15.41
C GLY A 98 31.03 28.93 14.35
N LEU A 99 32.05 28.32 13.74
CA LEU A 99 31.88 27.24 12.77
C LEU A 99 31.22 26.01 13.41
N ASN A 100 31.64 25.63 14.61
CA ASN A 100 31.04 24.53 15.35
C ASN A 100 29.56 24.79 15.68
N TYR A 101 29.24 26.03 16.05
CA TYR A 101 27.84 26.42 16.29
C TYR A 101 26.99 26.28 15.04
N VAL A 102 27.46 26.74 13.86
CA VAL A 102 26.78 26.57 12.57
C VAL A 102 26.59 25.11 12.24
N TRP A 103 27.64 24.30 12.39
CA TRP A 103 27.60 22.86 12.15
C TRP A 103 26.57 22.14 13.02
N ALA A 104 26.53 22.48 14.32
CA ALA A 104 25.62 21.85 15.26
C ALA A 104 24.15 22.19 15.05
N HIS A 105 23.83 23.37 14.49
CA HIS A 105 22.45 23.84 14.32
C HIS A 105 21.89 23.61 12.92
N ILE A 106 22.74 23.54 11.88
CA ILE A 106 22.27 23.40 10.50
C ILE A 106 22.50 21.97 9.98
N SER A 107 23.77 21.61 9.70
CA SER A 107 24.12 20.29 9.16
C SER A 107 25.63 20.15 9.01
N HIS A 108 26.10 18.91 9.02
CA HIS A 108 27.48 18.56 8.69
C HIS A 108 27.90 18.94 7.24
N ALA A 109 26.94 19.16 6.35
CA ALA A 109 27.23 19.52 4.95
C ALA A 109 27.50 21.01 4.73
N VAL A 110 27.19 21.86 5.73
CA VAL A 110 27.28 23.33 5.59
C VAL A 110 28.67 23.86 5.93
N VAL A 111 29.43 23.14 6.76
CA VAL A 111 30.78 23.55 7.20
C VAL A 111 31.82 22.58 6.66
N ASP A 112 32.73 23.08 5.81
CA ASP A 112 33.88 22.30 5.32
C ASP A 112 35.07 22.47 6.28
N PHE A 113 35.13 21.66 7.33
CA PHE A 113 36.23 21.64 8.26
C PHE A 113 37.57 21.28 7.62
N ALA A 114 37.59 20.52 6.53
CA ALA A 114 38.81 20.21 5.81
C ALA A 114 39.36 21.43 5.06
N ALA A 115 38.48 22.29 4.53
CA ALA A 115 38.88 23.58 3.96
C ALA A 115 39.40 24.53 5.06
N TYR A 116 38.73 24.56 6.22
CA TYR A 116 39.14 25.36 7.35
C TYR A 116 40.55 24.93 7.87
N ASP A 117 40.77 23.63 8.04
CA ASP A 117 42.07 23.11 8.46
C ASP A 117 43.19 23.47 7.47
N ARG A 118 42.93 23.41 6.16
CA ARG A 118 43.86 23.82 5.11
C ARG A 118 44.21 25.32 5.20
N LEU A 119 43.24 26.17 5.58
CA LEU A 119 43.49 27.61 5.75
C LEU A 119 44.39 27.90 6.95
N CYS A 120 44.14 27.19 8.07
CA CYS A 120 44.92 27.36 9.29
C CYS A 120 46.31 26.69 9.20
N ASN A 121 46.43 25.61 8.48
CA ASN A 121 47.60 24.74 8.36
C ASN A 121 48.03 24.54 6.91
N ALA A 122 48.28 25.60 6.14
CA ALA A 122 48.59 25.57 4.72
C ALA A 122 49.71 24.62 4.29
N SER A 123 50.60 24.25 5.21
CA SER A 123 51.71 23.34 4.97
C SER A 123 51.43 21.89 5.42
N ALA A 124 50.28 21.61 6.03
CA ALA A 124 49.97 20.28 6.52
C ALA A 124 49.42 19.38 5.39
N PRO A 125 49.79 18.10 5.35
CA PRO A 125 49.18 17.17 4.43
C PRO A 125 47.69 16.99 4.76
N ALA A 126 46.86 16.70 3.72
CA ALA A 126 45.44 16.49 3.93
C ALA A 126 45.17 15.48 5.06
N PRO A 127 44.24 15.79 5.98
CA PRO A 127 43.96 14.93 7.13
C PRO A 127 43.51 13.55 6.65
N LYS A 128 44.05 12.50 7.24
CA LYS A 128 43.72 11.12 6.95
C LYS A 128 43.07 10.48 8.18
N ILE A 129 42.04 9.66 7.94
CA ILE A 129 41.47 8.84 9.00
C ILE A 129 42.55 7.91 9.54
N LEU A 130 42.87 8.02 10.82
CA LEU A 130 43.81 7.12 11.50
C LEU A 130 43.16 5.74 11.61
N LYS A 131 43.85 4.74 11.02
CA LYS A 131 43.45 3.32 11.10
C LYS A 131 44.41 2.61 12.06
N GLY A 132 43.90 1.64 12.80
CA GLY A 132 44.75 0.83 13.67
C GLY A 132 45.09 1.48 15.03
N LEU A 133 44.30 2.47 15.46
CA LEU A 133 44.38 2.95 16.83
C LEU A 133 44.09 1.80 17.80
N PRO A 134 44.78 1.75 18.97
CA PRO A 134 44.47 0.77 20.00
C PRO A 134 43.01 0.93 20.46
N SER A 135 42.37 -0.18 20.75
CA SER A 135 41.04 -0.17 21.36
C SER A 135 41.07 0.56 22.70
N TYR A 136 39.91 1.17 23.04
CA TYR A 136 39.77 1.71 24.40
C TYR A 136 40.03 0.60 25.42
N PRO A 137 40.86 0.85 26.47
CA PRO A 137 41.20 -0.17 27.47
C PRO A 137 40.05 -0.38 28.44
N TRP A 138 39.04 -1.05 27.98
CA TRP A 138 37.86 -1.40 28.79
C TRP A 138 38.26 -2.34 29.92
N ASN A 139 37.78 -2.06 31.13
CA ASN A 139 37.85 -3.04 32.21
C ASN A 139 36.74 -4.06 32.05
N HIS A 140 37.11 -5.27 31.69
CA HIS A 140 36.17 -6.41 31.45
C HIS A 140 35.95 -7.28 32.68
N GLU A 141 36.51 -6.94 33.86
CA GLU A 141 36.35 -7.71 35.08
C GLU A 141 34.90 -7.75 35.59
N ARG A 142 34.10 -6.73 35.26
CA ARG A 142 32.68 -6.69 35.58
C ARG A 142 31.85 -6.39 34.36
N ALA A 143 30.88 -7.28 34.08
CA ALA A 143 29.85 -7.01 33.11
C ALA A 143 28.73 -6.17 33.77
N PHE A 144 28.61 -4.92 33.36
CA PHE A 144 27.53 -4.02 33.85
C PHE A 144 26.28 -4.09 33.01
N TRP A 145 26.38 -4.68 31.81
CA TRP A 145 25.25 -4.81 30.90
C TRP A 145 24.43 -6.06 31.20
N HIS A 146 23.24 -5.86 31.73
CA HIS A 146 22.24 -6.89 31.91
C HIS A 146 21.10 -6.67 30.94
N GLU A 147 21.19 -7.32 29.82
CA GLU A 147 20.17 -7.21 28.81
C GLU A 147 18.98 -8.11 29.13
N SER A 148 17.76 -7.54 29.13
CA SER A 148 16.55 -8.33 29.28
C SER A 148 16.36 -9.28 28.08
N ARG A 149 15.60 -10.37 28.29
CA ARG A 149 15.21 -11.28 27.20
C ARG A 149 14.59 -10.52 26.03
N THR A 150 13.76 -9.55 26.32
CA THR A 150 13.06 -8.70 25.34
C THR A 150 14.05 -7.86 24.53
N SER A 151 14.95 -7.16 25.20
CA SER A 151 15.97 -6.32 24.54
C SER A 151 16.86 -7.16 23.62
N ARG A 152 17.31 -8.32 24.09
CA ARG A 152 18.11 -9.25 23.30
C ARG A 152 17.38 -9.75 22.07
N ALA A 153 16.11 -10.11 22.21
CA ALA A 153 15.29 -10.57 21.12
C ALA A 153 15.03 -9.47 20.10
N PHE A 154 14.82 -8.24 20.54
CA PHE A 154 14.64 -7.07 19.67
C PHE A 154 15.91 -6.78 18.84
N ARG A 155 17.09 -6.78 19.49
CA ARG A 155 18.37 -6.52 18.81
C ARG A 155 18.71 -7.55 17.73
N HIS A 156 18.37 -8.82 17.93
CA HIS A 156 18.71 -9.91 17.01
C HIS A 156 17.66 -10.14 15.90
N ARG A 157 16.49 -9.52 15.95
CA ARG A 157 15.35 -9.80 15.06
C ARG A 157 14.88 -8.63 14.21
N CYS A 158 15.69 -7.63 13.98
CA CYS A 158 15.30 -6.43 13.24
C CYS A 158 15.07 -6.66 11.72
N ARG A 159 14.37 -7.71 11.31
CA ARG A 159 13.76 -7.75 9.98
C ARG A 159 12.33 -7.26 10.09
N HIS A 160 12.11 -6.05 9.61
CA HIS A 160 10.77 -5.50 9.43
C HIS A 160 10.09 -6.25 8.28
N HIS A 161 8.96 -6.90 8.57
CA HIS A 161 8.14 -7.54 7.54
C HIS A 161 7.10 -6.54 7.05
N GLU A 162 6.90 -6.44 5.74
CA GLU A 162 6.05 -5.44 5.08
C GLU A 162 4.62 -5.39 5.67
N LEU A 163 3.98 -6.54 5.88
CA LEU A 163 2.62 -6.63 6.41
C LEU A 163 2.57 -6.86 7.93
N LEU A 164 3.50 -7.67 8.46
CA LEU A 164 3.46 -8.04 9.88
C LEU A 164 4.18 -7.03 10.76
N GLY A 165 5.17 -6.33 10.22
CA GLY A 165 6.03 -5.45 11.00
C GLY A 165 7.06 -6.21 11.82
N ILE A 166 7.17 -5.89 13.10
CA ILE A 166 8.19 -6.42 14.00
C ILE A 166 7.55 -7.44 14.94
N ARG A 167 8.16 -8.62 15.01
CA ARG A 167 7.73 -9.68 15.93
C ARG A 167 7.97 -9.26 17.38
N ASN A 168 6.93 -9.34 18.19
CA ASN A 168 7.01 -9.10 19.62
C ASN A 168 7.48 -10.38 20.34
N SER A 169 8.53 -10.25 21.14
CA SER A 169 9.19 -11.38 21.82
C SER A 169 8.69 -11.62 23.25
N LEU A 170 7.63 -10.91 23.66
CA LEU A 170 7.16 -10.94 25.05
C LEU A 170 6.28 -12.16 25.40
N PHE A 171 5.85 -12.93 24.41
CA PHE A 171 4.87 -13.99 24.59
C PHE A 171 5.51 -15.37 24.83
N SER A 172 4.68 -16.30 25.29
CA SER A 172 4.97 -17.71 25.51
C SER A 172 5.14 -18.47 24.18
N GLU A 173 5.49 -19.75 24.24
CA GLU A 173 5.65 -20.58 23.03
C GLU A 173 4.33 -20.81 22.28
N ASP A 174 3.20 -20.72 22.99
CA ASP A 174 1.84 -20.87 22.46
C ASP A 174 1.23 -19.59 21.91
N GLN A 175 1.96 -18.45 21.99
CA GLN A 175 1.51 -17.14 21.50
C GLN A 175 2.63 -16.39 20.81
N VAL A 176 2.32 -15.82 19.65
CA VAL A 176 3.22 -14.91 18.92
C VAL A 176 2.43 -13.71 18.45
N SER A 177 3.01 -12.53 18.51
CA SER A 177 2.40 -11.33 17.93
C SER A 177 3.42 -10.49 17.17
N TRP A 178 2.89 -9.69 16.28
CA TRP A 178 3.63 -8.69 15.52
C TRP A 178 2.96 -7.34 15.69
N LYS A 179 3.76 -6.30 15.61
CA LYS A 179 3.28 -4.92 15.67
C LYS A 179 3.85 -4.12 14.52
N THR A 180 2.98 -3.35 13.87
CA THR A 180 3.37 -2.42 12.81
C THR A 180 2.52 -1.16 12.86
N HIS A 181 2.95 -0.16 12.10
CA HIS A 181 2.14 0.99 11.76
C HIS A 181 1.95 0.99 10.24
N LEU A 182 0.71 0.98 9.80
CA LEU A 182 0.38 1.11 8.38
C LEU A 182 0.15 2.58 8.05
N VAL A 183 0.82 3.02 7.00
CA VAL A 183 0.61 4.31 6.36
C VAL A 183 0.39 4.05 4.87
N PRO A 184 -0.72 4.49 4.26
CA PRO A 184 -1.00 4.23 2.85
C PRO A 184 0.14 4.64 1.90
N ASN A 185 0.80 5.78 2.15
CA ASN A 185 1.95 6.24 1.36
C ASN A 185 3.17 5.30 1.42
N ASP A 186 3.36 4.56 2.51
CA ASP A 186 4.46 3.58 2.64
C ASP A 186 4.16 2.29 1.87
N LEU A 187 2.87 2.02 1.60
CA LEU A 187 2.37 0.88 0.85
C LEU A 187 1.44 1.37 -0.28
N PRO A 188 2.01 1.88 -1.38
CA PRO A 188 1.25 2.57 -2.44
C PRO A 188 0.08 1.79 -3.02
N TRP A 189 0.13 0.46 -3.00
CA TRP A 189 -0.98 -0.39 -3.45
C TRP A 189 -2.26 -0.20 -2.61
N ILE A 190 -2.17 0.27 -1.36
CA ILE A 190 -3.38 0.57 -0.54
C ILE A 190 -4.16 1.74 -1.15
N LEU A 191 -3.47 2.70 -1.77
CA LEU A 191 -4.10 3.87 -2.39
C LEU A 191 -4.92 3.53 -3.64
N GLU A 192 -4.59 2.42 -4.30
CA GLU A 192 -5.28 1.91 -5.48
C GLU A 192 -6.59 1.18 -5.14
N HIS A 193 -6.85 0.92 -3.83
CA HIS A 193 -8.05 0.24 -3.35
C HIS A 193 -8.96 1.21 -2.59
N ARG A 194 -10.02 1.67 -3.26
CA ARG A 194 -11.00 2.59 -2.67
C ARG A 194 -12.41 2.01 -2.80
N ILE A 195 -13.19 2.11 -1.73
CA ILE A 195 -14.60 1.74 -1.72
C ILE A 195 -15.41 2.98 -1.38
N GLN A 196 -16.37 3.34 -2.24
CA GLN A 196 -17.14 4.57 -2.13
C GLN A 196 -16.26 5.82 -1.93
N GLY A 197 -15.09 5.85 -2.61
CA GLY A 197 -14.12 6.94 -2.53
C GLY A 197 -13.20 6.93 -1.30
N GLN A 198 -13.44 6.08 -0.31
CA GLN A 198 -12.61 5.98 0.89
C GLN A 198 -11.44 5.01 0.69
N ILE A 199 -10.28 5.33 1.24
CA ILE A 199 -9.12 4.42 1.28
C ILE A 199 -9.40 3.37 2.35
N ILE A 200 -9.58 2.12 1.94
CA ILE A 200 -9.87 1.00 2.84
C ILE A 200 -8.80 -0.08 2.66
N PHE A 201 -8.26 -0.57 3.78
CA PHE A 201 -7.35 -1.71 3.74
C PHE A 201 -8.10 -2.93 3.18
N PRO A 202 -7.62 -3.54 2.08
CA PRO A 202 -8.37 -4.60 1.41
C PRO A 202 -8.51 -5.85 2.28
N ALA A 203 -9.63 -6.55 2.15
CA ALA A 203 -9.88 -7.83 2.82
C ALA A 203 -8.76 -8.85 2.54
N ALA A 204 -8.23 -8.83 1.33
CA ALA A 204 -7.07 -9.60 0.89
C ALA A 204 -5.80 -9.33 1.70
N GLY A 205 -5.63 -8.13 2.23
CA GLY A 205 -4.49 -7.76 3.08
C GLY A 205 -4.49 -8.52 4.41
N TYR A 206 -5.66 -8.71 5.02
CA TYR A 206 -5.78 -9.51 6.25
C TYR A 206 -5.45 -10.99 5.98
N ILE A 207 -5.92 -11.53 4.85
CA ILE A 207 -5.67 -12.92 4.44
C ILE A 207 -4.17 -13.12 4.17
N SER A 208 -3.54 -12.22 3.42
CA SER A 208 -2.10 -12.25 3.14
C SER A 208 -1.29 -12.20 4.44
N SER A 209 -1.69 -11.35 5.39
CA SER A 209 -1.05 -11.27 6.72
C SER A 209 -1.18 -12.59 7.50
N ALA A 210 -2.30 -13.30 7.40
CA ALA A 210 -2.48 -14.59 8.05
C ALA A 210 -1.55 -15.66 7.46
N PHE A 211 -1.41 -15.72 6.14
CA PHE A 211 -0.46 -16.62 5.48
C PHE A 211 0.99 -16.32 5.86
N GLU A 212 1.37 -15.04 5.90
CA GLU A 212 2.72 -14.63 6.30
C GLU A 212 3.02 -14.97 7.76
N ALA A 213 2.05 -14.75 8.66
CA ALA A 213 2.19 -15.10 10.07
C ALA A 213 2.38 -16.62 10.25
N GLY A 214 1.63 -17.42 9.49
CA GLY A 214 1.79 -18.87 9.45
C GLY A 214 3.17 -19.29 8.96
N ARG A 215 3.65 -18.71 7.85
CA ARG A 215 4.99 -18.97 7.31
C ARG A 215 6.09 -18.66 8.32
N GLU A 216 5.97 -17.53 9.03
CA GLU A 216 6.97 -17.14 10.03
C GLU A 216 7.01 -18.11 11.23
N VAL A 217 5.88 -18.62 11.66
CA VAL A 217 5.83 -19.58 12.78
C VAL A 217 6.35 -20.95 12.37
N ALA A 218 6.20 -21.34 11.11
CA ALA A 218 6.74 -22.58 10.56
C ALA A 218 8.18 -22.46 10.04
N THR A 219 8.90 -21.37 10.35
CA THR A 219 10.27 -21.14 9.87
C THR A 219 11.19 -22.31 10.24
N GLY A 220 11.92 -22.81 9.24
CA GLY A 220 12.85 -23.94 9.35
C GLY A 220 12.23 -25.30 9.02
N GLU A 221 10.93 -25.36 8.74
CA GLU A 221 10.24 -26.57 8.32
C GLU A 221 9.72 -26.44 6.89
N SER A 222 9.68 -27.54 6.16
CA SER A 222 9.03 -27.57 4.85
C SER A 222 7.52 -27.54 5.04
N LEU A 223 6.85 -26.64 4.34
CA LEU A 223 5.40 -26.51 4.36
C LEU A 223 4.77 -27.21 3.16
N LYS A 224 3.84 -28.11 3.43
CA LYS A 224 3.03 -28.78 2.40
C LYS A 224 1.86 -27.89 1.95
N SER A 225 1.15 -27.28 2.90
CA SER A 225 0.06 -26.35 2.64
C SER A 225 -0.19 -25.44 3.84
N ILE A 226 -0.82 -24.30 3.61
CA ILE A 226 -1.39 -23.46 4.66
C ILE A 226 -2.88 -23.34 4.40
N GLU A 227 -3.67 -23.61 5.41
CA GLU A 227 -5.13 -23.56 5.37
C GLU A 227 -5.65 -22.55 6.39
N LEU A 228 -6.57 -21.70 5.94
CA LEU A 228 -7.38 -20.81 6.77
C LEU A 228 -8.81 -21.33 6.76
N THR A 229 -9.41 -21.50 7.93
CA THR A 229 -10.82 -21.86 8.07
C THR A 229 -11.54 -20.83 8.93
N ASP A 230 -12.84 -20.67 8.68
CA ASP A 230 -13.69 -19.72 9.39
C ASP A 230 -13.08 -18.31 9.45
N PHE A 231 -12.60 -17.83 8.31
CA PHE A 231 -12.05 -16.47 8.21
C PHE A 231 -13.20 -15.47 8.26
N VAL A 232 -13.29 -14.71 9.35
CA VAL A 232 -14.34 -13.72 9.59
C VAL A 232 -13.74 -12.33 9.48
N PHE A 233 -14.35 -11.48 8.68
CA PHE A 233 -14.02 -10.06 8.59
C PHE A 233 -14.88 -9.27 9.58
N GLY A 234 -14.22 -8.50 10.44
CA GLY A 234 -14.84 -7.61 11.43
C GLY A 234 -14.96 -6.19 10.90
N GLN A 235 -14.52 -5.22 11.70
CA GLN A 235 -14.55 -3.83 11.30
C GLN A 235 -13.51 -3.53 10.22
N PRO A 236 -13.87 -2.82 9.13
CA PRO A 236 -12.90 -2.41 8.12
C PRO A 236 -11.91 -1.38 8.70
N LEU A 237 -10.65 -1.44 8.28
CA LEU A 237 -9.67 -0.40 8.54
C LEU A 237 -9.75 0.65 7.44
N ILE A 238 -10.20 1.85 7.81
CA ILE A 238 -10.39 3.00 6.92
C ILE A 238 -9.33 4.05 7.23
N PHE A 239 -8.73 4.62 6.20
CA PHE A 239 -7.78 5.73 6.33
C PHE A 239 -8.42 7.03 5.89
N GLU A 240 -8.34 8.06 6.73
CA GLU A 240 -8.91 9.39 6.46
C GLU A 240 -8.09 10.17 5.42
N SER A 241 -6.80 9.84 5.26
CA SER A 241 -5.88 10.41 4.28
C SER A 241 -4.77 9.44 3.91
N GLU A 242 -4.00 9.77 2.90
CA GLU A 242 -2.84 8.99 2.43
C GLU A 242 -1.71 8.92 3.46
N GLU A 243 -1.62 9.91 4.36
CA GLU A 243 -0.64 9.99 5.45
C GLU A 243 -1.20 9.46 6.78
N ALA A 244 -2.48 9.07 6.82
CA ALA A 244 -3.10 8.56 8.03
C ALA A 244 -2.35 7.31 8.53
N ARG A 245 -2.12 7.26 9.83
CA ARG A 245 -1.39 6.17 10.48
C ARG A 245 -2.33 5.29 11.28
N ALA A 246 -2.27 3.99 11.03
CA ALA A 246 -2.97 2.99 11.82
C ALA A 246 -1.96 2.12 12.58
N GLU A 247 -2.13 1.98 13.88
CA GLU A 247 -1.41 0.97 14.66
C GLU A 247 -2.08 -0.38 14.44
N VAL A 248 -1.28 -1.40 14.17
CA VAL A 248 -1.74 -2.76 13.89
C VAL A 248 -1.03 -3.75 14.79
N VAL A 249 -1.80 -4.66 15.34
CA VAL A 249 -1.30 -5.83 16.06
C VAL A 249 -1.87 -7.09 15.42
N ILE A 250 -0.97 -7.99 15.02
CA ILE A 250 -1.32 -9.30 14.49
C ILE A 250 -0.93 -10.34 15.53
N SER A 251 -1.78 -11.30 15.82
CA SER A 251 -1.52 -12.34 16.80
C SER A 251 -1.82 -13.73 16.28
N LEU A 252 -0.97 -14.67 16.65
CA LEU A 252 -1.28 -16.09 16.64
C LEU A 252 -1.32 -16.57 18.09
N THR A 253 -2.44 -17.15 18.48
CA THR A 253 -2.70 -17.67 19.81
C THR A 253 -3.07 -19.15 19.73
N GLU A 254 -3.06 -19.86 20.85
CA GLU A 254 -3.37 -21.28 20.92
C GLU A 254 -2.52 -22.11 19.94
N ILE A 255 -1.24 -21.76 19.80
CA ILE A 255 -0.34 -22.47 18.89
C ILE A 255 -0.12 -23.87 19.43
N ARG A 256 -0.55 -24.86 18.65
CA ARG A 256 -0.36 -26.27 18.92
C ARG A 256 0.45 -26.89 17.80
N ARG A 257 1.50 -27.60 18.16
CA ARG A 257 2.43 -28.19 17.21
C ARG A 257 2.46 -29.71 17.43
N ASP A 258 2.29 -30.46 16.38
CA ASP A 258 2.52 -31.88 16.31
C ASP A 258 3.56 -32.23 15.23
N ALA A 259 3.83 -33.51 14.99
CA ALA A 259 4.84 -33.95 14.04
C ALA A 259 4.53 -33.58 12.57
N TYR A 260 3.28 -33.29 12.25
CA TYR A 260 2.81 -33.12 10.88
C TYR A 260 2.11 -31.77 10.65
N SER A 261 1.77 -31.08 11.72
CA SER A 261 1.01 -29.84 11.61
C SER A 261 1.30 -28.84 12.72
N VAL A 262 1.07 -27.56 12.39
CA VAL A 262 1.00 -26.47 13.35
C VAL A 262 -0.35 -25.80 13.19
N LYS A 263 -1.10 -25.67 14.28
CA LYS A 263 -2.41 -25.03 14.32
C LYS A 263 -2.37 -23.82 15.22
N ALA A 264 -3.09 -22.77 14.86
CA ALA A 264 -3.17 -21.54 15.64
C ALA A 264 -4.49 -20.80 15.36
N ARG A 265 -4.84 -19.88 16.25
CA ARG A 265 -5.89 -18.90 16.02
C ARG A 265 -5.26 -17.59 15.61
N PHE A 266 -5.64 -17.08 14.45
CA PHE A 266 -5.22 -15.79 13.90
C PHE A 266 -6.16 -14.68 14.36
N GLY A 267 -5.59 -13.53 14.73
CA GLY A 267 -6.30 -12.29 15.01
C GLY A 267 -5.56 -11.08 14.45
N TYR A 268 -6.29 -10.19 13.80
CA TYR A 268 -5.79 -8.92 13.27
C TYR A 268 -6.55 -7.78 13.92
N TYR A 269 -5.83 -6.88 14.57
CA TYR A 269 -6.37 -5.78 15.35
C TYR A 269 -5.78 -4.47 14.86
N SER A 270 -6.58 -3.42 14.80
CA SER A 270 -6.08 -2.09 14.44
C SER A 270 -6.77 -0.96 15.21
N ILE A 271 -6.08 0.18 15.23
CA ILE A 271 -6.63 1.47 15.65
C ILE A 271 -6.12 2.54 14.68
N ALA A 272 -7.04 3.22 13.99
CA ALA A 272 -6.72 4.23 12.98
C ALA A 272 -6.46 5.62 13.56
N LYS A 273 -6.94 5.91 14.78
CA LYS A 273 -6.75 7.23 15.42
C LYS A 273 -5.69 7.12 16.52
N GLN A 274 -4.84 8.12 16.62
CA GLN A 274 -3.95 8.30 17.78
C GLN A 274 -4.83 8.58 19.02
N GLY A 275 -5.33 7.52 19.64
CA GLY A 275 -6.21 7.60 20.80
C GLY A 275 -5.96 6.45 21.76
N SER A 276 -6.31 6.67 23.03
CA SER A 276 -6.20 5.70 24.13
C SER A 276 -7.35 4.67 24.16
N GLY A 277 -8.04 4.44 23.04
CA GLY A 277 -9.14 3.49 22.93
C GLY A 277 -8.69 2.04 22.74
N PRO A 278 -9.60 1.06 22.87
CA PRO A 278 -9.32 -0.32 22.55
C PRO A 278 -9.15 -0.50 21.03
N MET A 279 -8.29 -1.46 20.63
CA MET A 279 -8.15 -1.85 19.23
C MET A 279 -9.39 -2.58 18.74
N SER A 280 -9.77 -2.35 17.49
CA SER A 280 -10.86 -3.06 16.82
C SER A 280 -10.34 -4.37 16.23
N LEU A 281 -11.13 -5.44 16.35
CA LEU A 281 -10.88 -6.69 15.64
C LEU A 281 -11.32 -6.55 14.18
N ASN A 282 -10.36 -6.60 13.25
CA ASN A 282 -10.60 -6.47 11.81
C ASN A 282 -10.77 -7.82 11.13
N ALA A 283 -10.03 -8.85 11.58
CA ALA A 283 -10.16 -10.19 11.04
C ALA A 283 -9.74 -11.26 12.06
N SER A 284 -10.34 -12.44 11.94
CA SER A 284 -9.97 -13.62 12.71
C SER A 284 -10.16 -14.90 11.90
N ALA A 285 -9.37 -15.94 12.19
CA ALA A 285 -9.45 -17.23 11.51
C ALA A 285 -8.84 -18.35 12.35
N GLN A 286 -9.15 -19.60 11.99
CA GLN A 286 -8.33 -20.75 12.36
C GLN A 286 -7.27 -20.95 11.27
N LEU A 287 -6.04 -21.14 11.67
CA LEU A 287 -4.89 -21.35 10.81
C LEU A 287 -4.31 -22.75 11.04
N SER A 288 -4.12 -23.49 9.97
CA SER A 288 -3.49 -24.82 10.00
C SER A 288 -2.39 -24.88 8.93
N MET A 289 -1.19 -25.23 9.35
CA MET A 289 -0.02 -25.40 8.50
C MET A 289 0.34 -26.87 8.48
N MET A 290 0.26 -27.50 7.32
CA MET A 290 0.70 -28.89 7.13
C MET A 290 2.19 -28.92 6.82
N LEU A 291 2.93 -29.69 7.58
CA LEU A 291 4.36 -29.87 7.45
C LEU A 291 4.67 -31.05 6.52
N GLY A 292 5.79 -30.98 5.81
CA GLY A 292 6.25 -32.05 4.92
C GLY A 292 6.55 -31.57 3.51
N SER A 293 6.93 -32.53 2.66
CA SER A 293 7.20 -32.23 1.25
C SER A 293 5.92 -31.83 0.53
N PRO A 294 5.95 -30.78 -0.25
CA PRO A 294 4.80 -30.35 -1.03
C PRO A 294 4.42 -31.43 -2.05
N ASN A 295 3.17 -31.85 -2.02
CA ASN A 295 2.64 -32.78 -3.01
C ASN A 295 1.76 -32.02 -4.00
N THR A 296 2.17 -31.98 -5.27
CA THR A 296 1.45 -31.31 -6.35
C THR A 296 0.26 -32.14 -6.87
N GLU A 297 0.17 -33.42 -6.49
CA GLU A 297 -0.85 -34.34 -7.02
C GLU A 297 -2.19 -34.26 -6.27
N ASP A 298 -2.19 -33.80 -5.02
CA ASP A 298 -3.41 -33.74 -4.18
C ASP A 298 -4.44 -32.70 -4.63
N TRP A 299 -4.07 -31.80 -5.54
CA TRP A 299 -4.90 -30.71 -6.00
C TRP A 299 -5.23 -30.86 -7.49
N GLN A 300 -6.18 -31.75 -7.81
CA GLN A 300 -6.65 -31.87 -9.18
C GLN A 300 -7.37 -30.59 -9.61
N PRO A 301 -7.09 -30.07 -10.82
CA PRO A 301 -7.83 -28.95 -11.35
C PRO A 301 -9.32 -29.31 -11.47
N ALA A 302 -10.19 -28.40 -11.01
CA ALA A 302 -11.60 -28.50 -11.33
C ALA A 302 -11.75 -28.55 -12.85
N SER A 303 -12.72 -29.34 -13.34
CA SER A 303 -12.96 -29.46 -14.78
C SER A 303 -13.18 -28.08 -15.40
N ILE A 304 -12.27 -27.65 -16.27
CA ILE A 304 -12.35 -26.35 -16.94
C ILE A 304 -13.62 -26.33 -17.80
N VAL A 305 -14.55 -25.48 -17.45
CA VAL A 305 -15.75 -25.24 -18.26
C VAL A 305 -15.31 -24.58 -19.57
N ARG A 306 -15.50 -25.28 -20.70
CA ARG A 306 -15.04 -24.80 -22.02
C ARG A 306 -16.17 -24.37 -22.94
N CYS A 307 -17.42 -24.55 -22.54
CA CYS A 307 -18.56 -24.33 -23.42
C CYS A 307 -19.48 -23.20 -22.95
N GLY A 308 -19.96 -22.39 -23.86
CA GLY A 308 -20.96 -21.35 -23.61
C GLY A 308 -20.43 -20.13 -22.84
N LEU A 309 -19.12 -19.88 -22.90
CA LEU A 309 -18.51 -18.71 -22.28
C LEU A 309 -18.55 -17.52 -23.25
N VAL A 310 -18.88 -16.34 -22.72
CA VAL A 310 -18.87 -15.06 -23.43
C VAL A 310 -17.72 -14.23 -22.89
N GLU A 311 -17.00 -13.59 -23.78
CA GLU A 311 -15.90 -12.69 -23.40
C GLU A 311 -16.46 -11.41 -22.78
N VAL A 312 -15.78 -10.92 -21.74
CA VAL A 312 -16.10 -9.67 -21.06
C VAL A 312 -14.90 -8.75 -21.19
N ASP A 313 -15.15 -7.58 -21.76
CA ASP A 313 -14.14 -6.54 -21.86
C ASP A 313 -13.68 -6.08 -20.48
N HIS A 314 -12.36 -5.97 -20.32
CA HIS A 314 -11.71 -5.59 -19.07
C HIS A 314 -12.19 -4.25 -18.51
N ASP A 315 -12.18 -3.21 -19.36
CA ASP A 315 -12.52 -1.86 -18.92
C ASP A 315 -14.01 -1.75 -18.64
N ARG A 316 -14.83 -2.42 -19.43
CA ARG A 316 -16.27 -2.48 -19.20
C ARG A 316 -16.61 -3.16 -17.89
N PHE A 317 -15.89 -4.23 -17.51
CA PHE A 317 -16.07 -4.89 -16.21
C PHE A 317 -15.74 -3.94 -15.07
N TYR A 318 -14.53 -3.37 -15.05
CA TYR A 318 -14.10 -2.50 -13.97
C TYR A 318 -14.90 -1.20 -13.88
N ASN A 319 -15.31 -0.62 -15.00
CA ASN A 319 -16.21 0.55 -15.02
C ASN A 319 -17.60 0.22 -14.47
N SER A 320 -18.12 -0.98 -14.74
CA SER A 320 -19.40 -1.42 -14.19
C SER A 320 -19.36 -1.56 -12.67
N ILE A 321 -18.33 -2.18 -12.11
CA ILE A 321 -18.21 -2.30 -10.64
C ILE A 321 -17.89 -0.95 -9.99
N ALA A 322 -17.16 -0.06 -10.68
CA ALA A 322 -16.90 1.30 -10.21
C ALA A 322 -18.20 2.12 -10.08
N SER A 323 -19.17 1.95 -10.98
CA SER A 323 -20.48 2.60 -10.86
C SER A 323 -21.27 2.17 -9.62
N CYS A 324 -20.96 0.99 -9.05
CA CYS A 324 -21.53 0.51 -7.80
C CYS A 324 -20.76 0.98 -6.56
N GLY A 325 -19.56 1.58 -6.74
CA GLY A 325 -18.74 2.11 -5.65
C GLY A 325 -17.42 1.37 -5.39
N TYR A 326 -17.04 0.40 -6.23
CA TYR A 326 -15.73 -0.27 -6.17
C TYR A 326 -14.72 0.49 -7.04
N HIS A 327 -13.97 1.40 -6.45
CA HIS A 327 -12.98 2.20 -7.17
C HIS A 327 -11.60 1.58 -7.04
N TYR A 328 -11.28 0.73 -8.01
CA TYR A 328 -9.97 0.09 -8.14
C TYR A 328 -9.14 0.80 -9.19
N ASP A 329 -7.86 1.02 -8.91
CA ASP A 329 -6.92 1.63 -9.84
C ASP A 329 -5.68 0.78 -10.02
N GLY A 330 -4.86 1.11 -11.03
CA GLY A 330 -3.55 0.53 -11.24
C GLY A 330 -3.56 -1.00 -11.26
N GLN A 331 -2.79 -1.59 -10.36
CA GLN A 331 -2.59 -3.03 -10.30
C GLN A 331 -3.79 -3.80 -9.72
N PHE A 332 -4.74 -3.14 -9.04
CA PHE A 332 -5.96 -3.81 -8.58
C PHE A 332 -6.92 -4.17 -9.72
N LYS A 333 -6.79 -3.58 -10.90
CA LYS A 333 -7.49 -4.00 -12.10
C LYS A 333 -6.81 -5.22 -12.74
N ALA A 334 -6.61 -6.27 -11.97
CA ALA A 334 -5.74 -7.39 -12.31
C ALA A 334 -6.40 -8.50 -13.14
N LEU A 335 -7.73 -8.53 -13.28
CA LEU A 335 -8.42 -9.53 -14.10
C LEU A 335 -8.28 -9.19 -15.59
N THR A 336 -7.88 -10.17 -16.40
CA THR A 336 -7.78 -10.05 -17.85
C THR A 336 -8.32 -11.29 -18.54
N SER A 337 -8.61 -11.19 -19.83
CA SER A 337 -9.17 -12.31 -20.64
C SER A 337 -10.37 -12.97 -19.96
N ILE A 338 -11.25 -12.13 -19.39
CA ILE A 338 -12.42 -12.60 -18.64
C ILE A 338 -13.40 -13.25 -19.62
N GLN A 339 -13.77 -14.49 -19.33
CA GLN A 339 -14.81 -15.22 -20.03
C GLN A 339 -15.81 -15.73 -19.00
N ARG A 340 -17.08 -15.59 -19.27
CA ARG A 340 -18.11 -15.99 -18.32
C ARG A 340 -19.34 -16.59 -18.97
N ARG A 341 -20.09 -17.32 -18.19
CA ARG A 341 -21.51 -17.62 -18.33
C ARG A 341 -22.20 -17.36 -17.00
N MET A 342 -23.50 -17.57 -16.90
CA MET A 342 -24.21 -17.41 -15.65
C MET A 342 -23.55 -18.23 -14.53
N ASP A 343 -23.22 -17.54 -13.45
CA ASP A 343 -22.62 -18.08 -12.22
C ASP A 343 -21.22 -18.74 -12.35
N VAL A 344 -20.57 -18.59 -13.51
CA VAL A 344 -19.22 -19.11 -13.76
C VAL A 344 -18.38 -18.08 -14.51
N ALA A 345 -17.14 -17.87 -14.06
CA ALA A 345 -16.17 -17.10 -14.82
C ALA A 345 -14.79 -17.78 -14.83
N THR A 346 -14.04 -17.52 -15.88
CA THR A 346 -12.63 -17.92 -16.02
C THR A 346 -11.86 -16.80 -16.69
N GLY A 347 -10.54 -16.80 -16.53
CA GLY A 347 -9.69 -15.77 -17.11
C GLY A 347 -8.29 -15.82 -16.51
N LEU A 348 -7.62 -14.67 -16.56
CA LEU A 348 -6.26 -14.52 -16.03
C LEU A 348 -6.21 -13.43 -14.96
N ILE A 349 -5.44 -13.67 -13.91
CA ILE A 349 -5.06 -12.68 -12.89
C ILE A 349 -3.64 -12.24 -13.20
N GLN A 350 -3.41 -10.96 -13.44
CA GLN A 350 -2.08 -10.40 -13.58
C GLN A 350 -1.40 -10.34 -12.20
N VAL A 351 -0.22 -10.95 -12.10
CA VAL A 351 0.54 -10.90 -10.86
C VAL A 351 1.27 -9.57 -10.77
N PRO A 352 1.18 -8.84 -9.65
CA PRO A 352 1.91 -7.61 -9.46
C PRO A 352 3.41 -7.81 -9.72
N ARG A 353 4.02 -6.88 -10.42
CA ARG A 353 5.48 -6.90 -10.58
C ARG A 353 6.10 -6.71 -9.20
N ALA A 354 6.83 -7.71 -8.73
CA ALA A 354 7.53 -7.64 -7.47
C ALA A 354 8.44 -6.40 -7.48
N SER A 355 8.19 -5.47 -6.59
CA SER A 355 9.23 -4.54 -6.19
C SER A 355 10.33 -5.39 -5.56
N SER A 356 11.60 -5.01 -5.72
CA SER A 356 12.77 -5.78 -5.22
C SER A 356 12.73 -6.07 -3.70
N VAL A 357 11.74 -5.57 -3.00
CA VAL A 357 11.56 -5.58 -1.53
C VAL A 357 10.48 -6.57 -1.09
N SER A 358 9.38 -6.73 -1.84
CA SER A 358 8.25 -7.56 -1.40
C SER A 358 8.46 -9.04 -1.73
N ARG A 359 8.51 -9.89 -0.70
CA ARG A 359 8.60 -11.36 -0.80
C ARG A 359 7.39 -12.04 -0.14
N LEU A 360 6.20 -11.49 -0.35
CA LEU A 360 4.97 -12.08 0.17
C LEU A 360 4.69 -13.41 -0.54
N MET A 361 4.14 -14.39 0.17
CA MET A 361 3.68 -15.66 -0.42
C MET A 361 2.63 -15.40 -1.50
N VAL A 362 1.66 -14.56 -1.18
CA VAL A 362 0.65 -14.05 -2.10
C VAL A 362 0.43 -12.58 -1.82
N HIS A 363 0.60 -11.78 -2.84
CA HIS A 363 0.36 -10.33 -2.72
C HIS A 363 -1.13 -10.05 -2.53
N PRO A 364 -1.51 -9.07 -1.67
CA PRO A 364 -2.92 -8.68 -1.48
C PRO A 364 -3.67 -8.40 -2.79
N ILE A 365 -3.04 -7.75 -3.76
CA ILE A 365 -3.62 -7.49 -5.09
C ILE A 365 -4.07 -8.78 -5.79
N THR A 366 -3.27 -9.84 -5.75
CA THR A 366 -3.60 -11.13 -6.37
C THR A 366 -4.77 -11.82 -5.65
N LEU A 367 -4.78 -11.74 -4.32
CA LEU A 367 -5.88 -12.28 -3.51
C LEU A 367 -7.18 -11.50 -3.74
N ASP A 368 -7.09 -10.18 -3.86
CA ASP A 368 -8.25 -9.33 -4.13
C ASP A 368 -8.83 -9.60 -5.52
N ALA A 369 -7.97 -9.72 -6.54
CA ALA A 369 -8.37 -10.14 -7.87
C ALA A 369 -9.05 -11.53 -7.88
N THR A 370 -8.63 -12.43 -7.00
CA THR A 370 -9.31 -13.72 -6.81
C THR A 370 -10.77 -13.50 -6.36
N MET A 371 -11.02 -12.55 -5.45
CA MET A 371 -12.39 -12.20 -5.03
C MET A 371 -13.15 -11.46 -6.12
N HIS A 372 -12.50 -10.57 -6.90
CA HIS A 372 -13.12 -9.92 -8.06
C HIS A 372 -13.60 -10.91 -9.11
N SER A 373 -12.93 -12.06 -9.25
CA SER A 373 -13.35 -13.09 -10.19
C SER A 373 -14.72 -13.70 -9.85
N ILE A 374 -15.10 -13.69 -8.57
CA ILE A 374 -16.44 -14.08 -8.13
C ILE A 374 -17.48 -13.05 -8.58
N LEU A 375 -17.16 -11.74 -8.52
CA LEU A 375 -18.04 -10.70 -9.07
C LEU A 375 -18.21 -10.88 -10.58
N ALA A 376 -17.14 -11.24 -11.30
CA ALA A 376 -17.22 -11.54 -12.72
C ALA A 376 -18.10 -12.78 -13.04
N ALA A 377 -18.12 -13.78 -12.15
CA ALA A 377 -19.06 -14.90 -12.25
C ALA A 377 -20.50 -14.48 -11.94
N TYR A 378 -20.67 -13.62 -10.92
CA TYR A 378 -21.97 -13.19 -10.43
C TYR A 378 -22.70 -12.28 -11.41
N CYS A 379 -22.06 -11.22 -11.90
CA CYS A 379 -22.70 -10.20 -12.74
C CYS A 379 -22.01 -10.02 -14.09
N TYR A 380 -22.79 -9.66 -15.11
CA TYR A 380 -22.29 -9.13 -16.36
C TYR A 380 -22.43 -7.60 -16.35
N PRO A 381 -21.48 -6.84 -16.91
CA PRO A 381 -21.56 -5.39 -16.93
C PRO A 381 -22.89 -4.86 -17.49
N GLY A 382 -23.70 -4.28 -16.62
CA GLY A 382 -25.01 -3.70 -16.99
C GLY A 382 -26.22 -4.64 -16.85
N ASP A 383 -26.05 -5.87 -16.31
CA ASP A 383 -27.17 -6.80 -16.08
C ASP A 383 -28.06 -6.45 -14.88
N GLY A 384 -27.65 -5.47 -14.07
CA GLY A 384 -28.40 -5.02 -12.89
C GLY A 384 -28.37 -5.98 -11.71
N ARG A 385 -27.63 -7.08 -11.74
CA ARG A 385 -27.49 -8.00 -10.59
C ARG A 385 -26.68 -7.35 -9.47
N LEU A 386 -25.58 -6.67 -9.78
CA LEU A 386 -24.78 -5.91 -8.81
C LEU A 386 -25.33 -4.48 -8.68
N ARG A 387 -26.03 -4.20 -7.58
CA ARG A 387 -26.72 -2.91 -7.36
C ARG A 387 -26.02 -2.02 -6.35
N SER A 388 -25.21 -2.59 -5.48
CA SER A 388 -24.45 -1.87 -4.45
C SER A 388 -23.17 -2.60 -4.09
N VAL A 389 -22.28 -1.91 -3.38
CA VAL A 389 -21.10 -2.54 -2.81
C VAL A 389 -21.51 -3.64 -1.83
N ALA A 390 -20.97 -4.82 -2.04
CA ALA A 390 -21.06 -5.94 -1.11
C ALA A 390 -19.66 -6.23 -0.54
N LEU A 391 -19.51 -6.14 0.77
CA LEU A 391 -18.23 -6.38 1.44
C LEU A 391 -18.12 -7.83 1.91
N PRO A 392 -16.94 -8.45 1.83
CA PRO A 392 -16.68 -9.75 2.40
C PRO A 392 -16.96 -9.76 3.91
N ILE A 393 -17.69 -10.76 4.38
CA ILE A 393 -17.97 -10.98 5.81
C ILE A 393 -17.36 -12.26 6.33
N LYS A 394 -17.21 -13.28 5.47
CA LYS A 394 -16.64 -14.58 5.83
C LYS A 394 -16.06 -15.28 4.61
N VAL A 395 -14.99 -16.06 4.84
CA VAL A 395 -14.51 -17.13 3.95
C VAL A 395 -14.52 -18.43 4.75
N SER A 396 -15.21 -19.46 4.26
CA SER A 396 -15.32 -20.72 4.98
C SER A 396 -13.98 -21.45 5.02
N LYS A 397 -13.28 -21.47 3.88
CA LYS A 397 -11.99 -22.13 3.76
C LYS A 397 -11.14 -21.51 2.67
N MET A 398 -9.85 -21.37 2.93
CA MET A 398 -8.85 -21.00 1.93
C MET A 398 -7.60 -21.84 2.12
N ILE A 399 -7.08 -22.38 1.04
CA ILE A 399 -5.86 -23.18 1.05
C ILE A 399 -4.89 -22.62 0.03
N ILE A 400 -3.61 -22.53 0.43
CA ILE A 400 -2.51 -22.17 -0.46
C ILE A 400 -1.45 -23.25 -0.49
N ASN A 401 -0.88 -23.48 -1.68
CA ASN A 401 0.29 -24.31 -1.88
C ASN A 401 1.57 -23.45 -1.81
N PRO A 402 2.39 -23.55 -0.75
CA PRO A 402 3.55 -22.68 -0.56
C PRO A 402 4.69 -22.86 -1.58
N THR A 403 4.80 -24.03 -2.21
CA THR A 403 5.82 -24.30 -3.24
C THR A 403 5.53 -23.61 -4.56
N SER A 404 4.28 -23.33 -4.79
CA SER A 404 3.84 -22.56 -5.94
C SER A 404 3.78 -21.07 -5.61
N ALA A 405 4.51 -20.64 -4.55
CA ALA A 405 4.51 -19.26 -4.10
C ALA A 405 4.59 -18.31 -5.29
N ILE A 406 3.57 -17.52 -5.45
CA ILE A 406 3.33 -16.65 -6.61
C ILE A 406 4.49 -15.68 -6.81
N SER A 407 5.12 -15.27 -5.70
CA SER A 407 6.26 -14.34 -5.73
C SER A 407 7.55 -14.96 -6.27
N SER A 408 7.67 -16.29 -6.32
CA SER A 408 8.85 -16.98 -6.86
C SER A 408 8.63 -17.47 -8.29
N SER A 409 7.38 -17.52 -8.76
CA SER A 409 7.09 -17.89 -10.14
C SER A 409 7.45 -16.73 -11.07
N ARG A 410 8.17 -17.02 -12.14
CA ARG A 410 8.44 -16.09 -13.24
C ARG A 410 7.18 -15.86 -14.09
N GLU A 411 6.02 -16.34 -13.65
CA GLU A 411 4.77 -16.27 -14.39
C GLU A 411 4.12 -14.91 -14.21
N PRO A 412 3.87 -14.17 -15.28
CA PRO A 412 3.27 -12.85 -15.21
C PRO A 412 1.77 -12.90 -14.91
N SER A 413 1.13 -14.06 -15.03
CA SER A 413 -0.31 -14.25 -14.85
C SER A 413 -0.66 -15.63 -14.32
N LEU A 414 -1.81 -15.71 -13.67
CA LEU A 414 -2.40 -16.93 -13.12
C LEU A 414 -3.78 -17.14 -13.75
N ARG A 415 -4.18 -18.40 -13.89
CA ARG A 415 -5.54 -18.74 -14.38
C ARG A 415 -6.48 -18.90 -13.21
N PHE A 416 -7.70 -18.39 -13.34
CA PHE A 416 -8.76 -18.62 -12.36
C PHE A 416 -9.98 -19.32 -12.97
N VAL A 417 -10.71 -20.03 -12.12
CA VAL A 417 -12.06 -20.51 -12.36
C VAL A 417 -12.89 -20.17 -11.14
N SER A 418 -13.92 -19.38 -11.29
CA SER A 418 -14.78 -18.93 -10.21
C SER A 418 -16.23 -19.34 -10.44
N HIS A 419 -16.90 -19.61 -9.33
CA HIS A 419 -18.32 -19.95 -9.28
C HIS A 419 -19.01 -19.02 -8.30
N SER A 420 -20.03 -18.30 -8.74
CA SER A 420 -20.88 -17.54 -7.81
C SER A 420 -21.94 -18.44 -7.19
N VAL A 421 -22.25 -18.15 -5.94
CA VAL A 421 -23.33 -18.80 -5.19
C VAL A 421 -24.12 -17.67 -4.52
N GLU A 422 -25.41 -17.70 -4.69
CA GLU A 422 -26.32 -16.72 -4.09
C GLU A 422 -27.35 -17.47 -3.23
N ASP A 423 -27.58 -17.00 -2.03
CA ASP A 423 -28.66 -17.40 -1.15
C ASP A 423 -29.54 -16.19 -0.82
N GLU A 424 -30.63 -16.39 -0.09
CA GLU A 424 -31.59 -15.32 0.26
C GLU A 424 -30.97 -14.12 1.01
N LYS A 425 -29.78 -14.26 1.60
CA LYS A 425 -29.17 -13.27 2.48
C LYS A 425 -27.79 -12.81 2.03
N HIS A 426 -27.06 -13.63 1.28
CA HIS A 426 -25.67 -13.40 0.95
C HIS A 426 -25.39 -13.81 -0.49
N SER A 427 -24.57 -13.02 -1.15
CA SER A 427 -23.92 -13.41 -2.39
C SER A 427 -22.46 -13.75 -2.10
N GLY A 428 -21.86 -14.61 -2.91
CA GLY A 428 -20.49 -15.02 -2.73
C GLY A 428 -20.07 -16.07 -3.74
N GLY A 429 -19.16 -16.98 -3.32
CA GLY A 429 -18.74 -18.06 -4.23
C GLY A 429 -17.42 -18.71 -3.87
N ASN A 430 -16.94 -19.49 -4.83
CA ASN A 430 -15.72 -20.26 -4.76
C ASN A 430 -14.77 -19.90 -5.90
N VAL A 431 -13.47 -20.00 -5.68
CA VAL A 431 -12.45 -19.76 -6.73
C VAL A 431 -11.33 -20.75 -6.60
N ASP A 432 -10.93 -21.32 -7.72
CA ASP A 432 -9.69 -22.06 -7.87
C ASP A 432 -8.71 -21.25 -8.73
N VAL A 433 -7.47 -21.13 -8.27
CA VAL A 433 -6.39 -20.43 -8.99
C VAL A 433 -5.26 -21.41 -9.31
N TYR A 434 -4.81 -21.34 -10.56
CA TYR A 434 -3.81 -22.24 -11.14
C TYR A 434 -2.64 -21.45 -11.74
N THR A 435 -1.56 -22.16 -12.03
CA THR A 435 -0.52 -21.66 -12.95
C THR A 435 -1.12 -21.27 -14.30
N SER A 436 -0.45 -20.42 -15.07
CA SER A 436 -0.95 -19.92 -16.37
C SER A 436 -1.27 -21.04 -17.36
N ASP A 437 -0.49 -22.14 -17.31
CA ASP A 437 -0.70 -23.36 -18.10
C ASP A 437 -1.84 -24.26 -17.57
N GLY A 438 -2.37 -23.97 -16.37
CA GLY A 438 -3.41 -24.74 -15.70
C GLY A 438 -2.93 -26.07 -15.08
N SER A 439 -1.62 -26.34 -15.06
CA SER A 439 -1.06 -27.63 -14.63
C SER A 439 -1.05 -27.81 -13.12
N LYS A 440 -0.93 -26.72 -12.34
CA LYS A 440 -0.80 -26.77 -10.88
C LYS A 440 -1.79 -25.81 -10.22
N ALA A 441 -2.50 -26.32 -9.22
CA ALA A 441 -3.32 -25.48 -8.35
C ALA A 441 -2.42 -24.74 -7.34
N ILE A 442 -2.69 -23.45 -7.17
CA ILE A 442 -1.92 -22.55 -6.31
C ILE A 442 -2.74 -22.17 -5.10
N LEU A 443 -4.00 -21.82 -5.31
CA LEU A 443 -4.89 -21.34 -4.27
C LEU A 443 -6.31 -21.82 -4.55
N ARG A 444 -7.01 -22.18 -3.48
CA ARG A 444 -8.45 -22.47 -3.49
C ARG A 444 -9.13 -21.66 -2.41
N LEU A 445 -10.19 -20.94 -2.78
CA LEU A 445 -11.07 -20.20 -1.89
C LEU A 445 -12.48 -20.81 -1.98
N GLU A 446 -13.01 -21.20 -0.84
CA GLU A 446 -14.34 -21.83 -0.72
C GLU A 446 -15.21 -21.01 0.24
N GLY A 447 -16.46 -20.77 -0.17
CA GLY A 447 -17.48 -20.17 0.68
C GLY A 447 -17.19 -18.71 1.05
N LEU A 448 -16.74 -17.89 0.09
CA LEU A 448 -16.79 -16.45 0.28
C LEU A 448 -18.26 -16.04 0.44
N SER A 449 -18.54 -15.30 1.50
CA SER A 449 -19.86 -14.67 1.72
C SER A 449 -19.69 -13.17 1.81
N THR A 450 -20.54 -12.44 1.12
CA THR A 450 -20.53 -10.98 1.12
C THR A 450 -21.85 -10.43 1.62
N LYS A 451 -21.84 -9.20 2.11
CA LYS A 451 -23.03 -8.49 2.58
C LYS A 451 -23.11 -7.13 1.89
N ALA A 452 -24.24 -6.83 1.28
CA ALA A 452 -24.51 -5.53 0.69
C ALA A 452 -24.49 -4.43 1.76
N MET A 453 -23.80 -3.32 1.47
CA MET A 453 -23.73 -2.17 2.38
C MET A 453 -25.06 -1.43 2.47
N ILE A 454 -25.77 -1.34 1.35
CA ILE A 454 -27.09 -0.74 1.24
C ILE A 454 -28.07 -1.86 0.90
N PRO A 455 -29.07 -2.13 1.75
CA PRO A 455 -30.09 -3.11 1.40
C PRO A 455 -30.82 -2.65 0.12
N VAL A 456 -30.97 -3.56 -0.83
CA VAL A 456 -31.75 -3.31 -2.05
C VAL A 456 -33.21 -3.13 -1.62
N LYS A 457 -33.79 -1.99 -1.97
CA LYS A 457 -35.23 -1.76 -1.77
C LYS A 457 -36.01 -2.40 -2.90
N SER A 458 -37.21 -2.87 -2.60
CA SER A 458 -38.12 -3.42 -3.62
C SER A 458 -38.46 -2.43 -4.74
N GLU A 459 -38.35 -1.12 -4.45
CA GLU A 459 -38.53 -0.03 -5.41
C GLU A 459 -37.40 0.05 -6.46
N ASP A 460 -36.23 -0.48 -6.12
CA ASP A 460 -35.06 -0.54 -7.02
C ASP A 460 -35.08 -1.79 -7.90
N ASP A 461 -36.10 -2.64 -7.75
CA ASP A 461 -36.23 -3.87 -8.52
C ASP A 461 -36.63 -3.57 -9.95
N VAL A 462 -35.71 -3.85 -10.87
CA VAL A 462 -36.01 -3.76 -12.31
C VAL A 462 -36.63 -5.09 -12.73
N HIS A 463 -37.89 -5.06 -13.10
CA HIS A 463 -38.53 -6.24 -13.65
C HIS A 463 -37.77 -6.71 -14.90
N MET A 464 -37.03 -7.81 -14.76
CA MET A 464 -36.43 -8.50 -15.90
C MET A 464 -37.38 -9.58 -16.38
N PHE A 465 -37.82 -9.46 -17.61
CA PHE A 465 -38.57 -10.51 -18.28
C PHE A 465 -37.56 -11.41 -18.98
N SER A 466 -37.52 -12.69 -18.61
CA SER A 466 -36.72 -13.70 -19.28
C SER A 466 -37.63 -14.83 -19.74
N GLU A 467 -37.39 -15.30 -20.94
CA GLU A 467 -38.00 -16.51 -21.46
C GLU A 467 -36.92 -17.60 -21.59
N THR A 468 -37.23 -18.80 -21.10
CA THR A 468 -36.32 -19.94 -21.27
C THR A 468 -36.50 -20.54 -22.65
N VAL A 469 -35.53 -20.29 -23.51
CA VAL A 469 -35.52 -20.90 -24.85
C VAL A 469 -34.64 -22.15 -24.80
N TRP A 470 -35.27 -23.31 -25.08
CA TRP A 470 -34.54 -24.57 -25.14
C TRP A 470 -33.86 -24.70 -26.52
N GLY A 471 -32.53 -24.92 -26.48
CA GLY A 471 -31.72 -25.15 -27.68
C GLY A 471 -30.96 -26.48 -27.61
N PRO A 472 -30.32 -26.89 -28.70
CA PRO A 472 -29.52 -28.12 -28.71
C PRO A 472 -28.33 -27.99 -27.78
N ALA A 473 -28.11 -29.02 -26.95
CA ALA A 473 -27.05 -29.03 -25.91
C ALA A 473 -25.61 -29.10 -26.46
N SER A 474 -25.41 -29.22 -27.75
CA SER A 474 -24.08 -29.36 -28.36
C SER A 474 -23.72 -28.15 -29.24
N PRO A 475 -22.63 -27.45 -28.98
CA PRO A 475 -22.17 -26.32 -29.79
C PRO A 475 -21.62 -26.72 -31.18
N VAL A 476 -21.45 -28.00 -31.43
CA VAL A 476 -20.91 -28.49 -32.71
C VAL A 476 -21.91 -28.30 -33.88
N LEU A 477 -23.18 -28.07 -33.58
CA LEU A 477 -24.23 -27.91 -34.57
C LEU A 477 -24.49 -26.47 -35.05
N THR A 478 -23.77 -25.50 -34.50
CA THR A 478 -24.03 -24.06 -34.78
C THR A 478 -23.47 -23.56 -36.11
N LYS A 479 -22.78 -24.39 -36.91
CA LYS A 479 -22.30 -23.96 -38.22
C LYS A 479 -23.41 -23.90 -39.31
N ASP A 480 -24.61 -24.38 -39.01
CA ASP A 480 -25.70 -24.35 -39.97
C ASP A 480 -27.07 -24.16 -39.29
N LEU A 481 -27.24 -23.01 -38.65
CA LEU A 481 -28.47 -22.61 -37.95
C LEU A 481 -29.72 -22.68 -38.85
N THR A 482 -29.54 -22.48 -40.17
CA THR A 482 -30.63 -22.60 -41.14
C THR A 482 -31.14 -24.05 -41.30
N LYS A 483 -30.30 -25.06 -41.10
CA LYS A 483 -30.67 -26.47 -41.09
C LYS A 483 -31.35 -26.89 -39.80
N THR A 484 -30.84 -26.44 -38.67
CA THR A 484 -31.38 -26.77 -37.32
C THR A 484 -32.78 -26.17 -37.14
N ALA A 485 -32.98 -24.94 -37.60
CA ALA A 485 -34.28 -24.28 -37.59
C ALA A 485 -35.32 -25.01 -38.48
N ARG A 486 -34.89 -25.73 -39.52
CA ARG A 486 -35.77 -26.58 -40.34
C ARG A 486 -36.16 -27.90 -39.67
N ILE A 487 -35.33 -28.43 -38.78
CA ILE A 487 -35.59 -29.71 -38.08
C ILE A 487 -36.55 -29.51 -36.89
N SER A 488 -36.51 -28.37 -36.23
CA SER A 488 -37.39 -28.04 -35.10
C SER A 488 -38.76 -27.51 -35.53
N ARG A 489 -39.01 -27.29 -36.82
CA ARG A 489 -40.31 -26.87 -37.36
C ARG A 489 -41.13 -28.07 -37.85
N GLY A 490 -42.03 -28.51 -37.03
CA GLY A 490 -43.26 -29.08 -37.52
C GLY A 490 -44.00 -28.01 -38.38
N ALA A 491 -44.26 -28.33 -39.59
CA ALA A 491 -44.87 -27.51 -40.66
C ALA A 491 -45.92 -26.52 -40.14
N HIS A 492 -45.57 -25.27 -39.92
CA HIS A 492 -46.46 -24.11 -40.02
C HIS A 492 -45.70 -22.82 -40.18
N ASP A 493 -46.08 -22.01 -41.11
CA ASP A 493 -45.63 -20.68 -41.50
C ASP A 493 -44.92 -19.87 -40.48
N GLY A 494 -43.61 -19.69 -40.68
CA GLY A 494 -42.79 -19.09 -39.66
C GLY A 494 -41.74 -18.08 -40.12
N ALA A 495 -41.72 -17.67 -41.40
CA ALA A 495 -40.78 -16.68 -41.90
C ALA A 495 -40.95 -15.29 -41.23
N GLU A 496 -42.20 -14.89 -41.00
CA GLU A 496 -42.55 -13.65 -40.30
C GLU A 496 -42.19 -13.70 -38.80
N ASN A 497 -42.44 -14.85 -38.16
CA ASN A 497 -42.10 -15.03 -36.73
C ASN A 497 -40.61 -15.06 -36.46
N ILE A 498 -39.77 -15.52 -37.42
CA ILE A 498 -38.31 -15.49 -37.27
C ILE A 498 -37.78 -14.06 -37.41
N GLN A 499 -38.30 -13.29 -38.36
CA GLN A 499 -37.92 -11.89 -38.52
C GLN A 499 -38.34 -11.06 -37.29
N GLN A 500 -39.53 -11.34 -36.74
CA GLN A 500 -39.98 -10.69 -35.51
C GLN A 500 -39.17 -11.12 -34.29
N ALA A 501 -38.83 -12.41 -34.16
CA ALA A 501 -37.97 -12.90 -33.11
C ALA A 501 -36.53 -12.35 -33.23
N ALA A 502 -35.96 -12.33 -34.44
CA ALA A 502 -34.64 -11.75 -34.67
C ALA A 502 -34.63 -10.23 -34.40
N ALA A 503 -35.67 -9.51 -34.81
CA ALA A 503 -35.83 -8.09 -34.52
C ALA A 503 -35.99 -7.83 -33.00
N PHE A 504 -36.76 -8.69 -32.32
CA PHE A 504 -36.92 -8.62 -30.86
C PHE A 504 -35.59 -8.91 -30.13
N VAL A 505 -34.86 -9.95 -30.51
CA VAL A 505 -33.54 -10.28 -30.00
C VAL A 505 -32.55 -9.12 -30.24
N GLN A 506 -32.54 -8.55 -31.43
CA GLN A 506 -31.69 -7.41 -31.77
C GLN A 506 -32.07 -6.15 -30.98
N GLN A 507 -33.36 -5.92 -30.74
CA GLN A 507 -33.85 -4.83 -29.91
C GLN A 507 -33.51 -5.04 -28.44
N MET A 508 -33.58 -6.27 -27.93
CA MET A 508 -33.23 -6.62 -26.55
C MET A 508 -31.72 -6.56 -26.33
N THR A 509 -30.90 -7.06 -27.26
CA THR A 509 -29.42 -6.93 -27.16
C THR A 509 -28.97 -5.48 -27.27
N HIS A 510 -29.67 -4.63 -28.01
CA HIS A 510 -29.37 -3.20 -28.08
C HIS A 510 -29.80 -2.45 -26.81
N ARG A 511 -30.94 -2.84 -26.22
CA ARG A 511 -31.52 -2.20 -25.04
C ARG A 511 -30.93 -2.73 -23.73
N TYR A 512 -30.49 -3.99 -23.73
CA TYR A 512 -29.90 -4.70 -22.59
C TYR A 512 -28.66 -5.47 -23.06
N PRO A 513 -27.53 -4.78 -23.31
CA PRO A 513 -26.32 -5.41 -23.86
C PRO A 513 -25.70 -6.48 -22.96
N ALA A 514 -26.23 -6.65 -21.74
CA ALA A 514 -25.81 -7.66 -20.78
C ALA A 514 -26.60 -8.99 -20.87
N MET A 515 -27.68 -9.03 -21.63
CA MET A 515 -28.41 -10.30 -21.85
C MET A 515 -27.62 -11.20 -22.78
N ASN A 516 -27.13 -12.32 -22.26
CA ASN A 516 -26.67 -13.44 -23.08
C ASN A 516 -27.91 -14.13 -23.66
N ILE A 517 -28.41 -13.65 -24.77
CA ILE A 517 -29.45 -14.37 -25.53
C ILE A 517 -28.69 -15.37 -26.39
N LEU A 518 -28.77 -16.64 -26.04
CA LEU A 518 -28.38 -17.73 -26.94
C LEU A 518 -29.45 -17.81 -28.03
N GLU A 519 -29.11 -17.40 -29.28
CA GLU A 519 -29.89 -17.65 -30.48
C GLU A 519 -30.04 -19.15 -30.74
#